data_77521192d543eee0e7a90c2f12b4bde5
#
_entry.id   77521192d543eee0e7a90c2f12b4bde5
#
_cell.length_a   1.000
_cell.length_b   1.000
_cell.length_c   1.000
_cell.angle_alpha   90.00
_cell.angle_beta   90.00
_cell.angle_gamma   90.00
#
_symmetry.space_group_name_H-M   'P 1'
#
loop_
_entity.id
_entity.type
_entity.pdbx_description
1 polymer ?
#
loop_
_entity_poly.entity_id
_entity_poly.type
_entity_poly.pdbx_seq_one_letter_code
_entity_poly.pdbx_strand_id
1 'polypeptide(L)'
;MACHRLLEQGNVVIMSGGTGNPFFTTDTGSSLRGIEIEADVMLKGTRVDGIYTADPEKDPTATKFSDITYDEIYTRGLKAMDLTATTMCKANNLPIN
;
A
#
# COMPACT_ATOMS: atom_id res chain seq x y z
N MET A 1 -7.87 20.05 2.79
CA MET A 1 -8.67 18.83 2.76
C MET A 1 -9.36 18.61 4.10
N ALA A 2 -10.68 18.40 4.09
CA ALA A 2 -11.46 18.31 5.34
C ALA A 2 -11.03 17.15 6.24
N CYS A 3 -10.73 15.98 5.64
CA CYS A 3 -10.31 14.81 6.40
C CYS A 3 -8.93 15.00 7.06
N HIS A 4 -8.02 15.75 6.43
CA HIS A 4 -6.72 16.08 7.02
C HIS A 4 -6.91 16.88 8.31
N ARG A 5 -7.81 17.87 8.27
CA ARG A 5 -8.14 18.68 9.46
C ARG A 5 -8.72 17.83 10.58
N LEU A 6 -9.65 16.91 10.24
CA LEU A 6 -10.26 16.03 11.24
C LEU A 6 -9.22 15.10 11.89
N LEU A 7 -8.27 14.59 11.09
CA LEU A 7 -7.18 13.76 11.61
C LEU A 7 -6.28 14.53 12.56
N GLU A 8 -5.94 15.77 12.24
CA GLU A 8 -5.12 16.62 13.11
C GLU A 8 -5.80 16.91 14.45
N GLN A 9 -7.12 16.87 14.49
CA GLN A 9 -7.92 17.04 15.70
C GLN A 9 -8.05 15.75 16.52
N GLY A 10 -7.38 14.65 16.11
CA GLY A 10 -7.39 13.39 16.81
C GLY A 10 -8.53 12.46 16.44
N ASN A 11 -9.24 12.71 15.35
CA ASN A 11 -10.32 11.85 14.87
C ASN A 11 -9.79 10.70 14.02
N VAL A 12 -10.54 9.59 14.02
CA VAL A 12 -10.35 8.50 13.06
C VAL A 12 -11.32 8.75 11.90
N VAL A 13 -10.79 8.74 10.67
CA VAL A 13 -11.57 9.04 9.48
C VAL A 13 -11.66 7.80 8.59
N ILE A 14 -12.87 7.43 8.18
CA ILE A 14 -13.10 6.34 7.24
C ILE A 14 -13.33 6.95 5.86
N MET A 15 -12.48 6.56 4.91
CA MET A 15 -12.54 7.03 3.53
C MET A 15 -13.08 5.92 2.63
N SER A 16 -14.36 6.00 2.28
CA SER A 16 -15.04 5.03 1.43
C SER A 16 -15.08 5.49 -0.02
N GLY A 17 -15.41 4.57 -0.94
CA GLY A 17 -15.63 4.88 -2.35
C GLY A 17 -14.41 4.81 -3.26
N GLY A 18 -13.24 4.49 -2.74
CA GLY A 18 -12.02 4.32 -3.53
C GLY A 18 -11.58 5.60 -4.24
N THR A 19 -11.03 5.48 -5.46
CA THR A 19 -10.57 6.63 -6.26
C THR A 19 -11.70 7.32 -7.02
N GLY A 20 -12.82 6.63 -7.18
CA GLY A 20 -13.90 7.06 -8.07
C GLY A 20 -13.65 6.74 -9.55
N ASN A 21 -12.54 6.08 -9.88
CA ASN A 21 -12.18 5.69 -11.24
C ASN A 21 -12.28 4.18 -11.41
N PRO A 22 -12.96 3.69 -12.46
CA PRO A 22 -13.25 2.27 -12.62
C PRO A 22 -12.03 1.40 -12.92
N PHE A 23 -10.92 1.97 -13.36
CA PHE A 23 -9.73 1.23 -13.74
C PHE A 23 -8.66 1.18 -12.63
N PHE A 24 -8.93 1.75 -11.48
CA PHE A 24 -7.97 1.78 -10.37
C PHE A 24 -8.43 0.89 -9.22
N THR A 25 -7.48 0.22 -8.58
CA THR A 25 -7.73 -0.68 -7.46
C THR A 25 -7.85 0.08 -6.13
N THR A 26 -8.26 -0.66 -5.08
CA THR A 26 -8.26 -0.11 -3.72
C THR A 26 -6.84 0.16 -3.22
N ASP A 27 -5.83 -0.55 -3.73
CA ASP A 27 -4.42 -0.27 -3.41
C ASP A 27 -4.03 1.13 -3.85
N THR A 28 -4.40 1.51 -5.08
CA THR A 28 -4.17 2.85 -5.59
C THR A 28 -4.94 3.89 -4.78
N GLY A 29 -6.21 3.61 -4.45
CA GLY A 29 -7.03 4.49 -3.64
C GLY A 29 -6.42 4.74 -2.26
N SER A 30 -5.98 3.68 -1.59
CA SER A 30 -5.34 3.77 -0.28
C SER A 30 -4.04 4.57 -0.35
N SER A 31 -3.21 4.33 -1.37
CA SER A 31 -1.96 5.05 -1.56
C SER A 31 -2.21 6.54 -1.79
N LEU A 32 -3.17 6.88 -2.65
CA LEU A 32 -3.54 8.27 -2.93
C LEU A 32 -3.99 8.99 -1.64
N ARG A 33 -4.87 8.38 -0.87
CA ARG A 33 -5.35 8.98 0.37
C ARG A 33 -4.25 9.11 1.41
N GLY A 34 -3.39 8.09 1.54
CA GLY A 34 -2.24 8.15 2.44
C GLY A 34 -1.31 9.31 2.11
N ILE A 35 -1.06 9.55 0.84
CA ILE A 35 -0.24 10.68 0.38
C ILE A 35 -0.93 12.01 0.65
N GLU A 36 -2.22 12.12 0.32
CA GLU A 36 -2.99 13.36 0.52
C GLU A 36 -3.06 13.80 1.97
N ILE A 37 -3.17 12.87 2.92
CA ILE A 37 -3.23 13.18 4.36
C ILE A 37 -1.85 13.25 5.00
N GLU A 38 -0.79 13.09 4.24
CA GLU A 38 0.59 13.11 4.73
C GLU A 38 0.84 12.06 5.80
N ALA A 39 0.36 10.85 5.57
CA ALA A 39 0.53 9.75 6.51
C ALA A 39 2.01 9.37 6.65
N ASP A 40 2.40 8.94 7.85
CA ASP A 40 3.76 8.50 8.14
C ASP A 40 4.02 7.09 7.62
N VAL A 41 2.99 6.24 7.59
CA VAL A 41 3.07 4.86 7.14
C VAL A 41 1.70 4.39 6.67
N MET A 42 1.68 3.48 5.71
CA MET A 42 0.47 2.80 5.28
C MET A 42 0.50 1.35 5.78
N LEU A 43 -0.57 0.93 6.44
CA LEU A 43 -0.73 -0.45 6.90
C LEU A 43 -1.67 -1.17 5.96
N LYS A 44 -1.24 -2.32 5.47
CA LYS A 44 -2.06 -3.14 4.58
C LYS A 44 -2.43 -4.46 5.25
N GLY A 45 -3.71 -4.62 5.59
CA GLY A 45 -4.26 -5.88 6.06
C GLY A 45 -4.55 -6.78 4.87
N THR A 46 -4.00 -7.98 4.87
CA THR A 46 -4.14 -8.91 3.76
C THR A 46 -4.22 -10.34 4.28
N ARG A 47 -4.51 -11.28 3.38
CA ARG A 47 -4.60 -12.72 3.70
C ARG A 47 -3.23 -13.35 3.96
N VAL A 48 -2.16 -12.69 3.54
CA VAL A 48 -0.78 -13.14 3.79
C VAL A 48 -0.10 -12.15 4.74
N ASP A 49 0.88 -12.61 5.49
CA ASP A 49 1.52 -11.83 6.55
C ASP A 49 2.75 -11.04 6.11
N GLY A 50 2.97 -10.94 4.81
CA GLY A 50 4.09 -10.16 4.28
C GLY A 50 4.33 -10.43 2.80
N ILE A 51 5.47 -9.95 2.33
CA ILE A 51 5.92 -10.14 0.95
C ILE A 51 6.81 -11.37 0.87
N TYR A 52 6.51 -12.25 -0.07
CA TYR A 52 7.23 -13.51 -0.28
C TYR A 52 7.91 -13.52 -1.65
N THR A 53 8.86 -14.43 -1.83
CA THR A 53 9.53 -14.65 -3.11
C THR A 53 8.58 -15.13 -4.20
N ALA A 54 7.48 -15.77 -3.79
CA ALA A 54 6.40 -16.23 -4.66
C ALA A 54 5.11 -16.24 -3.85
N ASP A 55 3.98 -16.59 -4.47
CA ASP A 55 2.70 -16.69 -3.76
C ASP A 55 2.75 -17.86 -2.77
N PRO A 56 2.71 -17.61 -1.44
CA PRO A 56 2.82 -18.68 -0.45
C PRO A 56 1.62 -19.65 -0.45
N GLU A 57 0.49 -19.24 -0.99
CA GLU A 57 -0.69 -20.11 -1.13
C GLU A 57 -0.51 -21.13 -2.24
N LYS A 58 0.29 -20.81 -3.27
CA LYS A 58 0.54 -21.65 -4.43
C LYS A 58 1.90 -22.34 -4.38
N ASP A 59 2.88 -21.75 -3.72
CA ASP A 59 4.24 -22.25 -3.62
C ASP A 59 4.66 -22.36 -2.16
N PRO A 60 4.68 -23.59 -1.59
CA PRO A 60 5.07 -23.78 -0.19
C PRO A 60 6.54 -23.50 0.09
N THR A 61 7.38 -23.35 -0.95
CA THR A 61 8.79 -23.01 -0.79
C THR A 61 9.04 -21.50 -0.77
N ALA A 62 7.99 -20.69 -0.92
CA ALA A 62 8.12 -19.24 -0.88
C ALA A 62 8.65 -18.76 0.46
N THR A 63 9.60 -17.82 0.41
CA THR A 63 10.25 -17.26 1.60
C THR A 63 9.76 -15.83 1.83
N LYS A 64 9.41 -15.52 3.08
CA LYS A 64 8.95 -14.20 3.48
C LYS A 64 10.13 -13.24 3.64
N PHE A 65 9.96 -12.01 3.15
CA PHE A 65 10.91 -10.93 3.40
C PHE A 65 10.57 -10.23 4.72
N SER A 66 11.59 -9.99 5.55
CA SER A 66 11.42 -9.15 6.75
C SER A 66 11.34 -7.68 6.36
N ASP A 67 12.24 -7.25 5.50
CA ASP A 67 12.28 -5.91 4.93
C ASP A 67 12.61 -6.02 3.45
N ILE A 68 11.99 -5.16 2.64
CA ILE A 68 12.25 -5.10 1.20
C ILE A 68 12.01 -3.67 0.71
N THR A 69 12.83 -3.20 -0.22
CA THR A 69 12.67 -1.90 -0.83
C THR A 69 11.67 -1.95 -1.99
N TYR A 70 11.11 -0.79 -2.36
CA TYR A 70 10.26 -0.69 -3.53
C TYR A 70 11.02 -1.06 -4.82
N ASP A 71 12.31 -0.71 -4.90
CA ASP A 71 13.15 -1.06 -6.03
C ASP A 71 13.33 -2.56 -6.18
N GLU A 72 13.48 -3.29 -5.08
CA GLU A 72 13.57 -4.74 -5.09
C GLU A 72 12.25 -5.39 -5.52
N ILE A 73 11.13 -4.88 -5.02
CA ILE A 73 9.79 -5.35 -5.43
C ILE A 73 9.63 -5.19 -6.93
N TYR A 74 10.01 -4.05 -7.47
CA TYR A 74 9.93 -3.75 -8.89
C TYR A 74 10.85 -4.63 -9.72
N THR A 75 12.12 -4.73 -9.32
CA THR A 75 13.15 -5.49 -10.05
C THR A 75 12.84 -6.98 -10.07
N ARG A 76 12.33 -7.53 -8.96
CA ARG A 76 11.99 -8.95 -8.84
C ARG A 76 10.61 -9.29 -9.39
N GLY A 77 9.81 -8.29 -9.76
CA GLY A 77 8.44 -8.50 -10.24
C GLY A 77 7.49 -9.07 -9.19
N LEU A 78 7.71 -8.75 -7.93
CA LEU A 78 6.88 -9.26 -6.83
C LEU A 78 5.53 -8.54 -6.79
N LYS A 79 4.48 -9.28 -6.42
CA LYS A 79 3.12 -8.77 -6.32
C LYS A 79 2.76 -8.48 -4.87
N ALA A 80 3.13 -7.29 -4.37
CA ALA A 80 2.70 -6.81 -3.06
C ALA A 80 1.44 -5.95 -3.20
N MET A 81 1.46 -5.05 -4.17
CA MET A 81 0.37 -4.15 -4.54
C MET A 81 0.39 -3.98 -6.06
N ASP A 82 -0.61 -3.34 -6.63
CA ASP A 82 -0.55 -3.03 -8.05
C ASP A 82 0.59 -2.04 -8.34
N LEU A 83 1.03 -2.02 -9.59
CA LEU A 83 2.19 -1.24 -10.01
C LEU A 83 1.99 0.26 -9.78
N THR A 84 0.80 0.78 -10.04
CA THR A 84 0.48 2.20 -9.87
C THR A 84 0.62 2.61 -8.41
N ALA A 85 0.05 1.82 -7.49
CA ALA A 85 0.13 2.10 -6.05
C ALA A 85 1.58 2.04 -5.55
N THR A 86 2.35 1.04 -5.97
CA THR A 86 3.76 0.90 -5.60
C THR A 86 4.57 2.11 -6.07
N THR A 87 4.37 2.54 -7.30
CA THR A 87 5.05 3.69 -7.88
C THR A 87 4.71 4.99 -7.13
N MET A 88 3.45 5.19 -6.78
CA MET A 88 3.00 6.36 -6.02
C MET A 88 3.65 6.42 -4.64
N CYS A 89 3.65 5.29 -3.92
CA CYS A 89 4.23 5.22 -2.58
C CYS A 89 5.74 5.47 -2.62
N LYS A 90 6.44 4.91 -3.59
CA LYS A 90 7.87 5.13 -3.78
C LYS A 90 8.17 6.61 -4.06
N ALA A 91 7.43 7.22 -5.00
CA ALA A 91 7.65 8.61 -5.39
C ALA A 91 7.41 9.60 -4.26
N ASN A 92 6.55 9.27 -3.31
CA ASN A 92 6.16 10.13 -2.19
C ASN A 92 6.72 9.69 -0.84
N ASN A 93 7.63 8.73 -0.84
CA ASN A 93 8.30 8.22 0.36
C ASN A 93 7.32 7.73 1.44
N LEU A 94 6.23 7.07 1.04
CA LEU A 94 5.26 6.50 1.96
C LEU A 94 5.59 5.02 2.20
N PRO A 95 6.10 4.65 3.38
CA PRO A 95 6.37 3.25 3.68
C PRO A 95 5.08 2.47 3.89
N ILE A 96 5.11 1.18 3.55
CA ILE A 96 4.00 0.24 3.70
C ILE A 96 4.40 -0.84 4.69
N ASN A 97 3.50 -1.10 5.61
CA ASN A 97 3.72 -2.13 6.63
C ASN A 97 2.61 -3.18 6.62
#